data_89c516b00a94dab584be358cee9cdc6d
#
_entry.id   89c516b00a94dab584be358cee9cdc6d
#
_cell.length_a   1.000
_cell.length_b   1.000
_cell.length_c   1.000
_cell.angle_alpha   90.00
_cell.angle_beta   90.00
_cell.angle_gamma   90.00
#
_symmetry.space_group_name_H-M   'P 1'
#
loop_
_entity.id
_entity.type
_entity.pdbx_description
1 polymer ?
#
loop_
_entity_poly.entity_id
_entity_poly.type
_entity_poly.pdbx_seq_one_letter_code
_entity_poly.pdbx_strand_id
1 'polypeptide(L)'
;MKSTGKAFAIFVGIIMILSAFASFVMMGGEETQNVVTVSGQDSLQTFGVQGRYVEWDFNGLPDVLQISPESTVMAYWINLSASENLTQAATAALPQSVGLHYGNQIHGSKIETLADAVFNGTWTEFHAVKPYRVGYDGLVIPYEDYMMIPAGTDYAVVFGKPALFGPQDSVRQVLDVVTGGLSAQNFTLVDDDQADMQVTALGSGGASMPLSGGYREFYLTVNVENGTDQGFDLNARYMQPLAATSSKIAEIASKNNLSYSAVGSQAEISGLVAPENLQSVLTALLGP
;
A
#
# COMPACT_ATOMS: atom_id res chain seq x y z
N MET A 1 7.43 3.67 45.47
CA MET A 1 6.34 4.52 44.99
C MET A 1 6.49 5.08 43.57
N LYS A 2 7.18 4.43 42.63
CA LYS A 2 7.34 4.92 41.22
C LYS A 2 6.52 4.15 40.18
N SER A 3 5.76 3.13 40.57
CA SER A 3 5.00 2.26 39.65
C SER A 3 3.58 2.77 39.37
N THR A 4 2.94 3.43 40.35
CA THR A 4 1.58 3.92 40.25
C THR A 4 1.36 5.04 39.23
N GLY A 5 2.39 5.92 39.03
CA GLY A 5 2.31 7.00 38.05
C GLY A 5 2.37 6.53 36.59
N LYS A 6 3.13 5.46 36.31
CA LYS A 6 3.17 4.87 34.95
C LYS A 6 1.86 4.14 34.59
N ALA A 7 1.27 3.40 35.57
CA ALA A 7 -0.01 2.74 35.40
C ALA A 7 -1.14 3.76 35.17
N PHE A 8 -1.13 4.87 35.90
CA PHE A 8 -2.09 5.95 35.72
C PHE A 8 -1.95 6.66 34.37
N ALA A 9 -0.72 6.94 33.91
CA ALA A 9 -0.49 7.54 32.59
C ALA A 9 -0.95 6.63 31.43
N ILE A 10 -0.72 5.32 31.54
CA ILE A 10 -1.19 4.33 30.56
C ILE A 10 -2.72 4.26 30.58
N PHE A 11 -3.35 4.25 31.76
CA PHE A 11 -4.80 4.23 31.91
C PHE A 11 -5.46 5.48 31.32
N VAL A 12 -4.90 6.68 31.55
CA VAL A 12 -5.38 7.94 30.97
C VAL A 12 -5.18 7.95 29.45
N GLY A 13 -4.06 7.43 28.94
CA GLY A 13 -3.82 7.27 27.53
C GLY A 13 -4.85 6.36 26.84
N ILE A 14 -5.16 5.22 27.45
CA ILE A 14 -6.20 4.29 26.95
C ILE A 14 -7.59 4.96 26.98
N ILE A 15 -7.94 5.69 28.03
CA ILE A 15 -9.22 6.42 28.10
C ILE A 15 -9.29 7.52 27.04
N MET A 16 -8.21 8.25 26.77
CA MET A 16 -8.18 9.27 25.70
C MET A 16 -8.36 8.64 24.33
N ILE A 17 -7.72 7.51 24.05
CA ILE A 17 -7.90 6.77 22.79
C ILE A 17 -9.34 6.25 22.70
N LEU A 18 -9.87 5.64 23.74
CA LEU A 18 -11.25 5.13 23.76
C LEU A 18 -12.28 6.25 23.66
N SER A 19 -12.05 7.43 24.24
CA SER A 19 -12.96 8.58 24.12
C SER A 19 -12.89 9.23 22.73
N ALA A 20 -11.74 9.23 22.06
CA ALA A 20 -11.65 9.63 20.66
C ALA A 20 -12.43 8.65 19.76
N PHE A 21 -12.30 7.34 19.98
CA PHE A 21 -13.12 6.33 19.30
C PHE A 21 -14.61 6.43 19.65
N ALA A 22 -14.97 6.67 20.90
CA ALA A 22 -16.37 6.83 21.31
C ALA A 22 -17.01 8.10 20.73
N SER A 23 -16.25 9.19 20.56
CA SER A 23 -16.74 10.39 19.84
C SER A 23 -16.99 10.07 18.36
N PHE A 24 -16.14 9.25 17.74
CA PHE A 24 -16.32 8.82 16.34
C PHE A 24 -17.55 7.91 16.17
N VAL A 25 -17.83 7.03 17.15
CA VAL A 25 -18.99 6.13 17.14
C VAL A 25 -20.27 6.82 17.58
N MET A 26 -20.23 7.81 18.49
CA MET A 26 -21.42 8.53 18.97
C MET A 26 -21.81 9.74 18.10
N MET A 27 -20.98 10.23 17.21
CA MET A 27 -21.37 11.17 16.16
C MET A 27 -22.09 10.49 14.98
N GLY A 28 -22.21 9.16 14.98
CA GLY A 28 -23.02 8.37 14.07
C GLY A 28 -24.51 8.33 14.47
N GLY A 29 -25.09 9.48 14.83
CA GLY A 29 -26.55 9.64 14.76
C GLY A 29 -26.97 9.51 13.30
N GLU A 30 -28.07 8.79 13.04
CA GLU A 30 -28.68 8.53 11.75
C GLU A 30 -28.91 9.81 10.91
N GLU A 31 -27.83 10.44 10.45
CA GLU A 31 -27.89 11.30 9.30
C GLU A 31 -27.78 10.39 8.10
N THR A 32 -28.81 10.36 7.29
CA THR A 32 -28.86 9.68 6.00
C THR A 32 -27.65 10.17 5.18
N GLN A 33 -26.54 9.45 5.30
CA GLN A 33 -25.41 9.63 4.38
C GLN A 33 -25.98 9.45 2.98
N ASN A 34 -25.90 10.48 2.18
CA ASN A 34 -26.21 10.40 0.76
C ASN A 34 -25.12 9.56 0.10
N VAL A 35 -25.19 8.25 0.29
CA VAL A 35 -24.29 7.30 -0.36
C VAL A 35 -24.75 7.17 -1.80
N VAL A 36 -24.01 7.71 -2.71
CA VAL A 36 -24.27 7.60 -4.14
C VAL A 36 -23.33 6.56 -4.72
N THR A 37 -23.90 5.53 -5.36
CA THR A 37 -23.11 4.52 -6.08
C THR A 37 -22.78 5.08 -7.46
N VAL A 38 -21.49 5.26 -7.75
CA VAL A 38 -21.03 5.74 -9.05
C VAL A 38 -20.92 4.56 -10.00
N SER A 39 -21.72 4.53 -11.05
CA SER A 39 -21.46 3.66 -12.20
C SER A 39 -20.33 4.27 -13.05
N GLY A 40 -19.53 3.45 -13.72
CA GLY A 40 -18.25 3.82 -14.34
C GLY A 40 -18.26 4.92 -15.42
N GLN A 41 -19.35 5.70 -15.57
CA GLN A 41 -19.48 6.82 -16.49
C GLN A 41 -19.87 8.15 -15.82
N ASP A 42 -20.07 8.15 -14.50
CA ASP A 42 -20.53 9.34 -13.80
C ASP A 42 -19.35 10.21 -13.35
N SER A 43 -19.41 11.50 -13.66
CA SER A 43 -18.44 12.47 -13.17
C SER A 43 -18.82 12.94 -11.76
N LEU A 44 -17.86 13.48 -11.00
CA LEU A 44 -18.14 14.09 -9.69
C LEU A 44 -19.20 15.19 -9.74
N GLN A 45 -19.39 15.83 -10.90
CA GLN A 45 -20.43 16.84 -11.13
C GLN A 45 -21.84 16.25 -10.98
N THR A 46 -22.05 14.96 -11.28
CA THR A 46 -23.31 14.25 -11.07
C THR A 46 -23.73 14.26 -9.60
N PHE A 47 -22.78 14.40 -8.69
CA PHE A 47 -23.00 14.42 -7.24
C PHE A 47 -22.99 15.82 -6.64
N GLY A 48 -22.94 16.86 -7.48
CA GLY A 48 -22.85 18.25 -7.02
C GLY A 48 -21.47 18.62 -6.45
N VAL A 49 -20.47 17.76 -6.57
CA VAL A 49 -19.08 18.04 -6.20
C VAL A 49 -18.40 18.71 -7.39
N GLN A 50 -17.97 19.96 -7.21
CA GLN A 50 -17.17 20.64 -8.22
C GLN A 50 -15.72 20.19 -8.07
N GLY A 51 -15.08 19.79 -9.17
CA GLY A 51 -13.67 19.40 -9.19
C GLY A 51 -13.39 18.18 -10.07
N ARG A 52 -12.12 17.87 -10.20
CA ARG A 52 -11.63 16.69 -10.91
C ARG A 52 -11.51 15.52 -9.94
N TYR A 53 -11.61 14.31 -10.45
CA TYR A 53 -11.21 13.09 -9.74
C TYR A 53 -9.97 12.49 -10.42
N VAL A 54 -9.19 11.75 -9.66
CA VAL A 54 -8.05 11.02 -10.20
C VAL A 54 -8.58 9.92 -11.14
N GLU A 55 -8.08 9.91 -12.37
CA GLU A 55 -8.39 8.86 -13.35
C GLU A 55 -7.07 8.41 -13.95
N TRP A 56 -6.64 7.20 -13.58
CA TRP A 56 -5.36 6.64 -13.97
C TRP A 56 -5.47 5.13 -14.14
N ASP A 57 -4.71 4.57 -15.05
CA ASP A 57 -4.58 3.12 -15.14
C ASP A 57 -3.99 2.57 -13.84
N PHE A 58 -4.50 1.43 -13.38
CA PHE A 58 -4.16 0.87 -12.08
C PHE A 58 -4.10 -0.67 -12.15
N ASN A 59 -3.34 -1.18 -13.14
CA ASN A 59 -3.27 -2.60 -13.47
C ASN A 59 -2.04 -3.29 -12.87
N GLY A 60 -1.10 -2.52 -12.33
CA GLY A 60 0.15 -3.03 -11.79
C GLY A 60 1.01 -1.94 -11.17
N LEU A 61 2.15 -2.35 -10.67
CA LEU A 61 3.12 -1.45 -10.05
C LEU A 61 3.67 -0.37 -11.00
N PRO A 62 3.89 -0.64 -12.31
CA PRO A 62 4.32 0.41 -13.26
C PRO A 62 3.36 1.60 -13.28
N ASP A 63 2.05 1.38 -13.25
CA ASP A 63 1.05 2.44 -13.24
C ASP A 63 1.13 3.29 -11.95
N VAL A 64 1.38 2.65 -10.82
CA VAL A 64 1.57 3.32 -9.51
C VAL A 64 2.80 4.22 -9.54
N LEU A 65 3.93 3.74 -10.09
CA LEU A 65 5.17 4.50 -10.17
C LEU A 65 5.04 5.74 -11.07
N GLN A 66 4.18 5.71 -12.09
CA GLN A 66 3.92 6.85 -12.97
C GLN A 66 3.26 8.02 -12.24
N ILE A 67 2.50 7.76 -11.17
CA ILE A 67 1.83 8.80 -10.37
C ILE A 67 2.45 8.97 -8.99
N SER A 68 3.52 8.27 -8.70
CA SER A 68 4.29 8.41 -7.45
C SER A 68 5.40 9.44 -7.62
N PRO A 69 5.72 10.26 -6.60
CA PRO A 69 6.79 11.26 -6.67
C PRO A 69 8.16 10.66 -7.02
N GLU A 70 9.04 11.43 -7.67
CA GLU A 70 10.41 11.03 -8.03
C GLU A 70 11.22 10.53 -6.81
N SER A 71 10.94 11.05 -5.63
CA SER A 71 11.57 10.65 -4.36
C SER A 71 11.07 9.33 -3.77
N THR A 72 10.25 8.57 -4.49
CA THR A 72 9.75 7.26 -4.05
C THR A 72 10.91 6.30 -3.86
N VAL A 73 10.94 5.65 -2.70
CA VAL A 73 11.97 4.65 -2.33
C VAL A 73 11.42 3.24 -2.20
N MET A 74 10.11 3.09 -2.05
CA MET A 74 9.42 1.81 -2.02
C MET A 74 8.01 1.98 -2.57
N ALA A 75 7.52 1.01 -3.32
CA ALA A 75 6.13 0.92 -3.70
C ALA A 75 5.69 -0.54 -3.79
N TYR A 76 4.40 -0.79 -3.59
CA TYR A 76 3.80 -2.10 -3.86
C TYR A 76 2.41 -1.96 -4.47
N TRP A 77 1.99 -3.00 -5.14
CA TRP A 77 0.66 -3.17 -5.72
C TRP A 77 0.16 -4.58 -5.46
N ILE A 78 -1.11 -4.74 -5.06
CA ILE A 78 -1.70 -6.03 -4.67
C ILE A 78 -3.13 -6.12 -5.19
N ASN A 79 -3.43 -7.22 -5.89
CA ASN A 79 -4.79 -7.63 -6.23
C ASN A 79 -5.41 -8.41 -5.06
N LEU A 80 -6.15 -7.72 -4.19
CA LEU A 80 -6.80 -8.32 -3.01
C LEU A 80 -7.96 -9.27 -3.36
N SER A 81 -8.33 -9.33 -4.64
CA SER A 81 -9.37 -10.23 -5.12
C SER A 81 -8.81 -11.54 -5.68
N ALA A 82 -7.49 -11.64 -5.87
CA ALA A 82 -6.85 -12.82 -6.44
C ALA A 82 -6.89 -14.02 -5.48
N SER A 83 -6.58 -13.79 -4.19
CA SER A 83 -6.47 -14.85 -3.18
C SER A 83 -6.63 -14.29 -1.77
N GLU A 84 -7.37 -15.01 -0.92
CA GLU A 84 -7.47 -14.69 0.50
C GLU A 84 -6.15 -14.96 1.23
N ASN A 85 -5.46 -16.07 0.89
CA ASN A 85 -4.17 -16.42 1.48
C ASN A 85 -3.11 -15.36 1.14
N LEU A 86 -3.09 -14.86 -0.11
CA LEU A 86 -2.20 -13.76 -0.51
C LEU A 86 -2.50 -12.49 0.29
N THR A 87 -3.77 -12.12 0.43
CA THR A 87 -4.20 -10.95 1.21
C THR A 87 -3.77 -11.05 2.67
N GLN A 88 -3.96 -12.22 3.31
CA GLN A 88 -3.54 -12.45 4.70
C GLN A 88 -2.02 -12.39 4.85
N ALA A 89 -1.27 -13.03 3.95
CA ALA A 89 0.18 -13.02 3.96
C ALA A 89 0.75 -11.60 3.74
N ALA A 90 0.20 -10.85 2.79
CA ALA A 90 0.56 -9.46 2.55
C ALA A 90 0.26 -8.56 3.75
N THR A 91 -0.91 -8.72 4.39
CA THR A 91 -1.27 -7.97 5.60
C THR A 91 -0.27 -8.20 6.74
N ALA A 92 0.20 -9.43 6.91
CA ALA A 92 1.22 -9.74 7.92
C ALA A 92 2.61 -9.22 7.57
N ALA A 93 2.97 -9.22 6.27
CA ALA A 93 4.28 -8.78 5.79
C ALA A 93 4.39 -7.26 5.64
N LEU A 94 3.26 -6.55 5.49
CA LEU A 94 3.16 -5.09 5.32
C LEU A 94 2.30 -4.48 6.45
N PRO A 95 2.74 -4.55 7.71
CA PRO A 95 1.93 -4.19 8.88
C PRO A 95 1.60 -2.69 8.97
N GLN A 96 2.26 -1.85 8.17
CA GLN A 96 2.04 -0.40 8.16
C GLN A 96 0.94 0.04 7.19
N SER A 97 0.46 -0.84 6.30
CA SER A 97 -0.60 -0.48 5.37
C SER A 97 -1.93 -0.27 6.09
N VAL A 98 -2.46 0.93 5.96
CA VAL A 98 -3.76 1.29 6.53
C VAL A 98 -4.89 0.64 5.73
N GLY A 99 -4.77 0.61 4.41
CA GLY A 99 -5.76 0.01 3.52
C GLY A 99 -5.95 -1.49 3.74
N LEU A 100 -4.88 -2.24 4.00
CA LEU A 100 -4.97 -3.68 4.31
C LEU A 100 -5.72 -3.94 5.63
N HIS A 101 -5.56 -3.07 6.63
CA HIS A 101 -6.17 -3.25 7.95
C HIS A 101 -7.55 -2.60 8.09
N TYR A 102 -7.77 -1.45 7.46
CA TYR A 102 -8.92 -0.59 7.70
C TYR A 102 -9.66 -0.12 6.44
N GLY A 103 -9.28 -0.61 5.26
CA GLY A 103 -9.78 -0.09 3.98
C GLY A 103 -11.30 -0.09 3.85
N ASN A 104 -11.97 -1.13 4.34
CA ASN A 104 -13.43 -1.21 4.36
C ASN A 104 -14.09 -0.12 5.23
N GLN A 105 -13.38 0.36 6.26
CA GLN A 105 -13.86 1.42 7.14
C GLN A 105 -13.68 2.80 6.49
N ILE A 106 -12.60 2.97 5.71
CA ILE A 106 -12.30 4.23 5.02
C ILE A 106 -13.37 4.52 3.95
N HIS A 107 -13.72 3.51 3.15
CA HIS A 107 -14.57 3.70 1.97
C HIS A 107 -16.01 3.18 2.16
N GLY A 108 -16.31 2.44 3.23
CA GLY A 108 -17.57 1.71 3.35
C GLY A 108 -17.80 0.69 2.21
N SER A 109 -16.74 0.30 1.53
CA SER A 109 -16.71 -0.61 0.37
C SER A 109 -15.43 -1.44 0.40
N LYS A 110 -15.46 -2.61 -0.25
CA LYS A 110 -14.30 -3.48 -0.35
C LYS A 110 -13.24 -2.84 -1.26
N ILE A 111 -11.98 -2.87 -0.83
CA ILE A 111 -10.84 -2.59 -1.72
C ILE A 111 -10.57 -3.88 -2.51
N GLU A 112 -10.59 -3.79 -3.85
CA GLU A 112 -10.25 -4.91 -4.75
C GLU A 112 -8.76 -4.92 -5.08
N THR A 113 -8.17 -3.72 -5.24
CA THR A 113 -6.75 -3.55 -5.52
C THR A 113 -6.21 -2.43 -4.65
N LEU A 114 -5.07 -2.65 -4.07
CA LEU A 114 -4.38 -1.69 -3.21
C LEU A 114 -2.93 -1.52 -3.67
N ALA A 115 -2.47 -0.29 -3.67
CA ALA A 115 -1.06 0.01 -3.78
C ALA A 115 -0.64 1.06 -2.75
N ASP A 116 0.65 1.18 -2.53
CA ASP A 116 1.26 2.19 -1.66
C ASP A 116 2.57 2.66 -2.27
N ALA A 117 2.88 3.92 -2.08
CA ALA A 117 4.18 4.50 -2.40
C ALA A 117 4.74 5.24 -1.19
N VAL A 118 5.97 4.92 -0.82
CA VAL A 118 6.72 5.53 0.29
C VAL A 118 7.78 6.48 -0.28
N PHE A 119 7.72 7.74 0.11
CA PHE A 119 8.60 8.80 -0.36
C PHE A 119 8.78 9.89 0.71
N ASN A 120 9.93 10.51 0.78
CA ASN A 120 10.23 11.61 1.71
C ASN A 120 9.87 11.32 3.19
N GLY A 121 9.93 10.04 3.62
CA GLY A 121 9.54 9.63 4.99
C GLY A 121 8.03 9.65 5.25
N THR A 122 7.21 9.75 4.21
CA THR A 122 5.75 9.68 4.22
C THR A 122 5.26 8.64 3.21
N TRP A 123 3.94 8.51 3.04
CA TRP A 123 3.34 7.50 2.16
C TRP A 123 2.01 7.97 1.59
N THR A 124 1.59 7.35 0.50
CA THR A 124 0.23 7.47 -0.05
C THR A 124 -0.24 6.13 -0.57
N GLU A 125 -1.41 5.70 -0.13
CA GLU A 125 -2.09 4.52 -0.64
C GLU A 125 -3.04 4.88 -1.79
N PHE A 126 -3.19 3.93 -2.72
CA PHE A 126 -4.03 3.99 -3.90
C PHE A 126 -5.03 2.84 -3.83
N HIS A 127 -6.33 3.13 -3.88
CA HIS A 127 -7.37 2.15 -3.63
C HIS A 127 -8.32 2.03 -4.82
N ALA A 128 -8.41 0.84 -5.43
CA ALA A 128 -9.54 0.50 -6.28
C ALA A 128 -10.63 -0.16 -5.43
N VAL A 129 -11.77 0.51 -5.31
CA VAL A 129 -12.88 0.07 -4.44
C VAL A 129 -14.09 -0.37 -5.24
N LYS A 130 -14.81 -1.38 -4.73
CA LYS A 130 -16.04 -1.88 -5.36
C LYS A 130 -17.09 -2.29 -4.34
N PRO A 131 -18.35 -1.87 -4.53
CA PRO A 131 -18.78 -0.83 -5.48
C PRO A 131 -18.15 0.51 -5.14
N TYR A 132 -17.81 1.29 -6.16
CA TYR A 132 -17.29 2.64 -5.93
C TYR A 132 -18.42 3.49 -5.33
N ARG A 133 -18.26 3.89 -4.09
CA ARG A 133 -19.20 4.73 -3.37
C ARG A 133 -18.49 6.00 -2.94
N VAL A 134 -19.11 7.12 -3.20
CA VAL A 134 -18.64 8.42 -2.74
C VAL A 134 -19.60 8.87 -1.64
N GLY A 135 -19.11 8.93 -0.43
CA GLY A 135 -19.82 9.55 0.68
C GLY A 135 -18.88 10.54 1.33
N TYR A 136 -19.28 11.79 1.44
CA TYR A 136 -18.57 12.76 2.26
C TYR A 136 -19.57 13.63 2.97
N ASP A 137 -19.22 14.04 4.16
CA ASP A 137 -19.95 15.01 4.95
C ASP A 137 -18.95 16.05 5.46
N GLY A 138 -19.24 17.31 5.22
CA GLY A 138 -18.47 18.42 5.74
C GLY A 138 -17.49 19.09 4.78
N LEU A 139 -16.31 19.45 5.30
CA LEU A 139 -15.33 20.29 4.64
C LEU A 139 -14.61 19.56 3.52
N VAL A 140 -14.48 20.22 2.36
CA VAL A 140 -13.65 19.79 1.24
C VAL A 140 -12.57 20.83 1.03
N ILE A 141 -11.33 20.40 0.86
CA ILE A 141 -10.17 21.26 0.64
C ILE A 141 -9.79 21.17 -0.84
N PRO A 142 -9.94 22.24 -1.64
CA PRO A 142 -9.51 22.24 -3.03
C PRO A 142 -7.98 22.25 -3.13
N TYR A 143 -7.43 21.44 -4.05
CA TYR A 143 -6.03 21.44 -4.42
C TYR A 143 -5.87 21.06 -5.88
N GLU A 144 -5.28 21.94 -6.72
CA GLU A 144 -5.05 21.72 -8.16
C GLU A 144 -6.31 21.17 -8.91
N ASP A 145 -7.46 21.78 -8.69
CA ASP A 145 -8.77 21.32 -9.19
C ASP A 145 -9.29 19.99 -8.60
N TYR A 146 -8.52 19.29 -7.75
CA TYR A 146 -8.97 18.12 -7.02
C TYR A 146 -9.59 18.47 -5.69
N MET A 147 -10.49 17.62 -5.23
CA MET A 147 -11.16 17.81 -3.94
C MET A 147 -10.62 16.82 -2.93
N MET A 148 -9.85 17.33 -1.96
CA MET A 148 -9.35 16.57 -0.83
C MET A 148 -10.39 16.57 0.28
N ILE A 149 -10.77 15.41 0.74
CA ILE A 149 -11.70 15.21 1.86
C ILE A 149 -10.88 14.87 3.10
N PRO A 150 -10.91 15.69 4.14
CA PRO A 150 -10.22 15.38 5.39
C PRO A 150 -10.72 14.05 5.99
N ALA A 151 -9.78 13.19 6.36
CA ALA A 151 -10.02 11.97 7.10
C ALA A 151 -9.32 12.09 8.48
N GLY A 152 -10.02 12.68 9.43
CA GLY A 152 -9.43 13.12 10.70
C GLY A 152 -8.62 14.41 10.55
N THR A 153 -7.59 14.59 11.38
CA THR A 153 -6.79 15.82 11.42
C THR A 153 -5.65 15.84 10.40
N ASP A 154 -5.07 14.67 10.10
CA ASP A 154 -3.79 14.58 9.42
C ASP A 154 -3.87 13.89 8.05
N TYR A 155 -4.96 13.18 7.77
CA TYR A 155 -5.16 12.40 6.55
C TYR A 155 -6.16 13.07 5.61
N ALA A 156 -6.08 12.67 4.35
CA ALA A 156 -7.04 13.04 3.33
C ALA A 156 -7.37 11.86 2.40
N VAL A 157 -8.59 11.89 1.86
CA VAL A 157 -9.01 11.06 0.74
C VAL A 157 -9.21 11.97 -0.47
N VAL A 158 -8.75 11.55 -1.64
CA VAL A 158 -9.10 12.16 -2.92
C VAL A 158 -9.85 11.13 -3.75
N PHE A 159 -11.00 11.54 -4.27
CA PHE A 159 -11.79 10.65 -5.11
C PHE A 159 -11.07 10.35 -6.42
N GLY A 160 -11.22 9.12 -6.86
CA GLY A 160 -10.64 8.70 -8.13
C GLY A 160 -10.71 7.19 -8.36
N LYS A 161 -10.15 6.81 -9.47
CA LYS A 161 -9.85 5.42 -9.85
C LYS A 161 -8.40 5.39 -10.31
N PRO A 162 -7.50 5.09 -9.35
CA PRO A 162 -7.70 4.79 -7.93
C PRO A 162 -8.06 6.02 -7.07
N ALA A 163 -8.72 5.80 -5.93
CA ALA A 163 -8.83 6.80 -4.87
C ALA A 163 -7.48 6.90 -4.13
N LEU A 164 -7.08 8.11 -3.74
CA LEU A 164 -5.87 8.36 -2.97
C LEU A 164 -6.22 8.47 -1.48
N PHE A 165 -5.37 7.90 -0.62
CA PHE A 165 -5.48 8.02 0.83
C PHE A 165 -4.10 8.17 1.46
N GLY A 166 -3.94 9.10 2.38
CA GLY A 166 -2.68 9.30 3.10
C GLY A 166 -2.61 10.60 3.87
N PRO A 167 -1.47 10.92 4.47
CA PRO A 167 -1.22 12.24 5.04
C PRO A 167 -1.49 13.34 4.01
N GLN A 168 -2.10 14.46 4.42
CA GLN A 168 -2.55 15.51 3.49
C GLN A 168 -1.43 16.00 2.57
N ASP A 169 -0.22 16.20 3.11
CA ASP A 169 0.91 16.69 2.32
C ASP A 169 1.48 15.63 1.36
N SER A 170 1.37 14.34 1.69
CA SER A 170 1.77 13.27 0.79
C SER A 170 0.80 13.14 -0.38
N VAL A 171 -0.50 13.20 -0.11
CA VAL A 171 -1.55 13.20 -1.15
C VAL A 171 -1.36 14.38 -2.11
N ARG A 172 -1.01 15.58 -1.62
CA ARG A 172 -0.67 16.74 -2.47
C ARG A 172 0.51 16.45 -3.39
N GLN A 173 1.59 15.84 -2.89
CA GLN A 173 2.74 15.49 -3.71
C GLN A 173 2.38 14.52 -4.84
N VAL A 174 1.47 13.56 -4.60
CA VAL A 174 0.95 12.69 -5.65
C VAL A 174 0.11 13.48 -6.67
N LEU A 175 -0.74 14.39 -6.21
CA LEU A 175 -1.53 15.25 -7.11
C LEU A 175 -0.63 16.16 -7.96
N ASP A 176 0.49 16.65 -7.44
CA ASP A 176 1.48 17.40 -8.21
C ASP A 176 2.05 16.57 -9.36
N VAL A 177 2.31 15.27 -9.13
CA VAL A 177 2.75 14.35 -10.20
C VAL A 177 1.64 14.14 -11.23
N VAL A 178 0.41 13.88 -10.79
CA VAL A 178 -0.75 13.70 -11.69
C VAL A 178 -1.01 14.94 -12.55
N THR A 179 -0.67 16.13 -12.06
CA THR A 179 -0.83 17.41 -12.80
C THR A 179 0.39 17.80 -13.65
N GLY A 180 1.41 16.99 -13.72
CA GLY A 180 2.57 17.17 -14.60
C GLY A 180 3.93 17.27 -13.90
N GLY A 181 4.01 16.88 -12.63
CA GLY A 181 5.27 16.77 -11.89
C GLY A 181 6.12 15.57 -12.30
N LEU A 182 7.27 15.42 -11.67
CA LEU A 182 8.21 14.33 -11.95
C LEU A 182 7.80 13.06 -11.20
N SER A 183 7.65 11.96 -11.94
CA SER A 183 7.30 10.65 -11.40
C SER A 183 8.53 9.80 -11.05
N ALA A 184 8.29 8.71 -10.32
CA ALA A 184 9.30 7.73 -9.93
C ALA A 184 9.81 6.94 -11.14
N GLN A 185 11.03 7.23 -11.59
CA GLN A 185 11.67 6.59 -12.76
C GLN A 185 12.95 5.81 -12.40
N ASN A 186 13.25 5.70 -11.10
CA ASN A 186 14.52 5.12 -10.65
C ASN A 186 14.47 3.58 -10.47
N PHE A 187 13.33 2.96 -10.78
CA PHE A 187 13.10 1.52 -10.65
C PHE A 187 13.36 0.82 -11.99
N THR A 188 14.47 0.10 -12.09
CA THR A 188 14.94 -0.53 -13.33
C THR A 188 14.67 -2.02 -13.40
N LEU A 189 14.33 -2.66 -12.26
CA LEU A 189 13.95 -4.07 -12.19
C LEU A 189 12.46 -4.29 -12.43
N VAL A 190 11.65 -3.25 -12.25
CA VAL A 190 10.21 -3.32 -12.48
C VAL A 190 9.94 -3.49 -13.98
N ASP A 191 9.20 -4.52 -14.33
CA ASP A 191 8.79 -4.83 -15.68
C ASP A 191 7.24 -4.75 -15.81
N ASP A 192 6.76 -4.90 -17.05
CA ASP A 192 5.33 -4.87 -17.36
C ASP A 192 4.63 -6.21 -17.08
N ASP A 193 5.30 -7.18 -16.45
CA ASP A 193 4.73 -8.46 -16.12
C ASP A 193 3.58 -8.27 -15.12
N GLN A 194 2.42 -8.82 -15.47
CA GLN A 194 1.28 -8.81 -14.57
C GLN A 194 1.49 -9.85 -13.46
N ALA A 195 1.34 -9.41 -12.22
CA ALA A 195 1.39 -10.28 -11.06
C ALA A 195 0.29 -9.88 -10.06
N ASP A 196 -0.12 -10.82 -9.21
CA ASP A 196 -1.16 -10.56 -8.19
C ASP A 196 -0.61 -9.74 -7.01
N MET A 197 0.70 -9.77 -6.80
CA MET A 197 1.41 -8.86 -5.90
C MET A 197 2.75 -8.47 -6.51
N GLN A 198 3.05 -7.19 -6.44
CA GLN A 198 4.32 -6.61 -6.89
C GLN A 198 4.85 -5.69 -5.81
N VAL A 199 6.14 -5.79 -5.48
CA VAL A 199 6.82 -4.91 -4.51
C VAL A 199 8.15 -4.49 -5.06
N THR A 200 8.49 -3.21 -4.99
CA THR A 200 9.83 -2.71 -5.33
C THR A 200 10.36 -1.81 -4.23
N ALA A 201 11.68 -1.80 -4.04
CA ALA A 201 12.34 -0.92 -3.10
C ALA A 201 13.76 -0.56 -3.55
N LEU A 202 14.19 0.67 -3.21
CA LEU A 202 15.56 1.12 -3.35
C LEU A 202 16.28 0.99 -2.01
N GLY A 203 17.48 0.44 -2.00
CA GLY A 203 18.30 0.33 -0.80
C GLY A 203 18.65 1.69 -0.17
N SER A 204 18.59 2.77 -0.94
CA SER A 204 18.74 4.16 -0.43
C SER A 204 17.68 4.56 0.60
N GLY A 205 16.55 3.86 0.68
CA GLY A 205 15.54 4.04 1.74
C GLY A 205 16.01 3.64 3.14
N GLY A 206 17.16 2.95 3.25
CA GLY A 206 17.82 2.66 4.52
C GLY A 206 17.27 1.45 5.26
N ALA A 207 17.43 1.45 6.59
CA ALA A 207 17.18 0.28 7.44
C ALA A 207 15.70 -0.15 7.53
N SER A 208 14.75 0.71 7.16
CA SER A 208 13.32 0.37 7.11
C SER A 208 12.90 -0.36 5.84
N MET A 209 13.79 -0.47 4.86
CA MET A 209 13.53 -1.19 3.61
C MET A 209 13.66 -2.70 3.80
N PRO A 210 13.04 -3.52 2.91
CA PRO A 210 13.22 -4.97 2.89
C PRO A 210 14.70 -5.36 3.06
N LEU A 211 14.98 -6.37 3.87
CA LEU A 211 16.34 -6.82 4.21
C LEU A 211 17.30 -5.66 4.59
N SER A 212 16.78 -4.64 5.29
CA SER A 212 17.53 -3.44 5.74
C SER A 212 18.21 -2.66 4.60
N GLY A 213 17.67 -2.71 3.38
CA GLY A 213 18.20 -1.97 2.22
C GLY A 213 19.58 -2.41 1.74
N GLY A 214 20.02 -3.62 2.05
CA GLY A 214 21.34 -4.14 1.71
C GLY A 214 21.53 -4.49 0.22
N TYR A 215 20.94 -3.72 -0.68
CA TYR A 215 20.96 -3.86 -2.15
C TYR A 215 20.83 -2.46 -2.80
N ARG A 216 21.02 -2.37 -4.10
CA ARG A 216 20.69 -1.14 -4.84
C ARG A 216 19.20 -1.06 -5.12
N GLU A 217 18.61 -2.14 -5.64
CA GLU A 217 17.19 -2.25 -5.99
C GLU A 217 16.70 -3.66 -5.73
N PHE A 218 15.46 -3.78 -5.32
CA PHE A 218 14.73 -5.01 -5.06
C PHE A 218 13.42 -4.99 -5.83
N TYR A 219 13.03 -6.14 -6.40
CA TYR A 219 11.71 -6.33 -7.01
C TYR A 219 11.21 -7.74 -6.73
N LEU A 220 9.98 -7.84 -6.26
CA LEU A 220 9.28 -9.07 -5.93
C LEU A 220 7.98 -9.14 -6.71
N THR A 221 7.71 -10.31 -7.29
CA THR A 221 6.40 -10.67 -7.85
C THR A 221 5.87 -11.93 -7.19
N VAL A 222 4.56 -12.01 -7.01
CA VAL A 222 3.84 -13.20 -6.56
C VAL A 222 2.60 -13.38 -7.41
N ASN A 223 2.43 -14.57 -7.98
CA ASN A 223 1.26 -14.96 -8.76
C ASN A 223 0.55 -16.12 -8.08
N VAL A 224 -0.77 -16.10 -8.09
CA VAL A 224 -1.60 -17.24 -7.68
C VAL A 224 -1.53 -18.31 -8.77
N GLU A 225 -1.04 -19.50 -8.45
CA GLU A 225 -0.89 -20.56 -9.43
C GLU A 225 -2.25 -21.04 -9.95
N ASN A 226 -2.43 -20.99 -11.27
CA ASN A 226 -3.65 -21.43 -11.98
C ASN A 226 -4.96 -20.82 -11.42
N GLY A 227 -4.92 -19.65 -10.78
CA GLY A 227 -6.08 -19.01 -10.18
C GLY A 227 -6.68 -19.78 -9.00
N THR A 228 -5.91 -20.67 -8.39
CA THR A 228 -6.31 -21.47 -7.22
C THR A 228 -5.35 -21.22 -6.06
N ASP A 229 -5.89 -21.19 -4.83
CA ASP A 229 -5.09 -21.03 -3.61
C ASP A 229 -4.22 -22.27 -3.25
N GLN A 230 -3.75 -23.02 -4.27
CA GLN A 230 -2.96 -24.25 -4.06
C GLN A 230 -1.44 -24.00 -4.09
N GLY A 231 -1.01 -22.87 -4.61
CA GLY A 231 0.38 -22.48 -4.68
C GLY A 231 0.56 -21.05 -5.18
N PHE A 232 1.74 -20.50 -4.92
CA PHE A 232 2.11 -19.14 -5.29
C PHE A 232 3.46 -19.16 -5.99
N ASP A 233 3.49 -18.76 -7.26
CA ASP A 233 4.74 -18.57 -7.98
C ASP A 233 5.38 -17.26 -7.54
N LEU A 234 6.55 -17.35 -6.91
CA LEU A 234 7.28 -16.24 -6.33
C LEU A 234 8.58 -16.02 -7.10
N ASN A 235 8.86 -14.79 -7.48
CA ASN A 235 10.14 -14.36 -8.00
C ASN A 235 10.59 -13.08 -7.29
N ALA A 236 11.80 -13.08 -6.72
CA ALA A 236 12.40 -11.90 -6.09
C ALA A 236 13.80 -11.66 -6.65
N ARG A 237 14.00 -10.49 -7.24
CA ARG A 237 15.24 -10.06 -7.88
C ARG A 237 15.91 -8.94 -7.08
N TYR A 238 17.22 -9.04 -6.91
CA TYR A 238 18.04 -8.07 -6.18
C TYR A 238 19.18 -7.58 -7.07
N MET A 239 19.29 -6.28 -7.22
CA MET A 239 20.42 -5.66 -7.91
C MET A 239 21.49 -5.23 -6.90
N GLN A 240 22.74 -5.62 -7.16
CA GLN A 240 23.90 -5.30 -6.34
C GLN A 240 23.69 -5.57 -4.83
N PRO A 241 23.26 -6.80 -4.45
CA PRO A 241 23.12 -7.11 -3.03
C PRO A 241 24.48 -7.13 -2.33
N LEU A 242 24.52 -6.64 -1.11
CA LEU A 242 25.69 -6.80 -0.24
C LEU A 242 25.91 -8.27 0.10
N ALA A 243 27.13 -8.65 0.44
CA ALA A 243 27.47 -10.05 0.77
C ALA A 243 26.60 -10.64 1.90
N ALA A 244 26.32 -9.84 2.95
CA ALA A 244 25.44 -10.26 4.04
C ALA A 244 24.00 -10.48 3.56
N THR A 245 23.50 -9.60 2.69
CA THR A 245 22.17 -9.71 2.08
C THR A 245 22.09 -10.94 1.19
N SER A 246 23.07 -11.17 0.32
CA SER A 246 23.14 -12.39 -0.52
C SER A 246 23.11 -13.68 0.30
N SER A 247 23.82 -13.70 1.44
CA SER A 247 23.80 -14.85 2.35
C SER A 247 22.42 -15.05 2.98
N LYS A 248 21.76 -13.99 3.42
CA LYS A 248 20.39 -14.04 3.99
C LYS A 248 19.38 -14.51 2.93
N ILE A 249 19.49 -14.01 1.69
CA ILE A 249 18.66 -14.43 0.55
C ILE A 249 18.81 -15.94 0.28
N ALA A 250 20.05 -16.43 0.21
CA ALA A 250 20.33 -17.85 -0.02
C ALA A 250 19.79 -18.73 1.14
N GLU A 251 19.87 -18.24 2.37
CA GLU A 251 19.29 -18.93 3.55
C GLU A 251 17.76 -19.00 3.45
N ILE A 252 17.08 -17.91 3.09
CA ILE A 252 15.62 -17.88 2.89
C ILE A 252 15.22 -18.87 1.81
N ALA A 253 15.92 -18.88 0.66
CA ALA A 253 15.67 -19.82 -0.42
C ALA A 253 15.80 -21.28 0.04
N SER A 254 16.92 -21.61 0.70
CA SER A 254 17.19 -22.97 1.19
C SER A 254 16.14 -23.46 2.20
N LYS A 255 15.71 -22.60 3.12
CA LYS A 255 14.69 -22.95 4.15
C LYS A 255 13.30 -23.21 3.55
N ASN A 256 13.00 -22.62 2.41
CA ASN A 256 11.67 -22.68 1.79
C ASN A 256 11.64 -23.48 0.49
N ASN A 257 12.69 -24.25 0.19
CA ASN A 257 12.85 -25.06 -1.04
C ASN A 257 12.71 -24.22 -2.33
N LEU A 258 13.15 -22.97 -2.27
CA LEU A 258 13.19 -22.07 -3.44
C LEU A 258 14.55 -22.16 -4.14
N SER A 259 14.56 -21.91 -5.42
CA SER A 259 15.79 -21.78 -6.19
C SER A 259 16.48 -20.47 -5.85
N TYR A 260 17.81 -20.51 -5.73
CA TYR A 260 18.64 -19.31 -5.61
C TYR A 260 19.67 -19.28 -6.70
N SER A 261 19.79 -18.16 -7.39
CA SER A 261 20.85 -17.90 -8.35
C SER A 261 21.51 -16.54 -8.07
N ALA A 262 22.81 -16.46 -8.34
CA ALA A 262 23.57 -15.23 -8.31
C ALA A 262 24.46 -15.14 -9.53
N VAL A 263 24.18 -14.17 -10.40
CA VAL A 263 24.90 -13.97 -11.66
C VAL A 263 25.31 -12.50 -11.80
N GLY A 264 26.61 -12.27 -11.88
CA GLY A 264 27.15 -10.92 -11.98
C GLY A 264 26.79 -10.07 -10.76
N SER A 265 26.04 -9.00 -10.99
CA SER A 265 25.58 -8.07 -9.95
C SER A 265 24.12 -8.31 -9.51
N GLN A 266 23.53 -9.44 -9.88
CA GLN A 266 22.14 -9.76 -9.54
C GLN A 266 22.07 -11.04 -8.73
N ALA A 267 21.13 -11.10 -7.78
CA ALA A 267 20.69 -12.30 -7.10
C ALA A 267 19.18 -12.47 -7.27
N GLU A 268 18.75 -13.72 -7.37
CA GLU A 268 17.35 -14.07 -7.60
C GLU A 268 16.95 -15.25 -6.73
N ILE A 269 15.75 -15.17 -6.18
CA ILE A 269 15.03 -16.30 -5.58
C ILE A 269 13.79 -16.55 -6.42
N SER A 270 13.50 -17.79 -6.76
CA SER A 270 12.27 -18.14 -7.47
C SER A 270 11.77 -19.52 -7.10
N GLY A 271 10.47 -19.74 -7.25
CA GLY A 271 9.84 -21.04 -7.09
C GLY A 271 8.42 -20.99 -6.55
N LEU A 272 7.86 -22.18 -6.40
CA LEU A 272 6.51 -22.37 -5.91
C LEU A 272 6.48 -22.39 -4.38
N VAL A 273 5.66 -21.53 -3.79
CA VAL A 273 5.44 -21.44 -2.34
C VAL A 273 4.08 -22.02 -2.00
N ALA A 274 4.04 -22.98 -1.06
CA ALA A 274 2.77 -23.50 -0.55
C ALA A 274 2.05 -22.46 0.30
N PRO A 275 0.69 -22.45 0.32
CA PRO A 275 -0.12 -21.46 1.02
C PRO A 275 0.28 -21.25 2.49
N GLU A 276 0.53 -22.33 3.20
CA GLU A 276 0.94 -22.33 4.62
C GLU A 276 2.29 -21.66 4.88
N ASN A 277 3.15 -21.55 3.87
CA ASN A 277 4.49 -20.96 3.96
C ASN A 277 4.55 -19.52 3.44
N LEU A 278 3.54 -19.08 2.68
CA LEU A 278 3.57 -17.78 1.98
C LEU A 278 3.81 -16.62 2.94
N GLN A 279 3.09 -16.58 4.07
CA GLN A 279 3.26 -15.52 5.06
C GLN A 279 4.69 -15.48 5.61
N SER A 280 5.27 -16.62 5.93
CA SER A 280 6.63 -16.67 6.50
C SER A 280 7.68 -16.25 5.48
N VAL A 281 7.51 -16.63 4.22
CA VAL A 281 8.40 -16.24 3.11
C VAL A 281 8.30 -14.74 2.84
N LEU A 282 7.09 -14.18 2.70
CA LEU A 282 6.91 -12.75 2.48
C LEU A 282 7.44 -11.92 3.65
N THR A 283 7.17 -12.34 4.89
CA THR A 283 7.73 -11.65 6.07
C THR A 283 9.25 -11.69 6.10
N ALA A 284 9.87 -12.80 5.68
CA ALA A 284 11.33 -12.90 5.62
C ALA A 284 11.96 -12.05 4.52
N LEU A 285 11.28 -11.87 3.37
CA LEU A 285 11.75 -11.09 2.23
C LEU A 285 11.49 -9.60 2.40
N LEU A 286 10.34 -9.21 2.99
CA LEU A 286 9.89 -7.82 3.11
C LEU A 286 10.23 -7.20 4.47
N GLY A 287 10.54 -8.00 5.47
CA GLY A 287 10.99 -7.51 6.78
C GLY A 287 12.36 -6.82 6.71
N PRO A 288 12.60 -5.85 7.61
CA PRO A 288 13.86 -5.10 7.69
C PRO A 288 15.05 -5.95 8.17
#